data_9a34a46a3902d23647e8f12e5850763d
#
_entry.id   9a34a46a3902d23647e8f12e5850763d
#
_cell.length_a   1.000
_cell.length_b   1.000
_cell.length_c   1.000
_cell.angle_alpha   90.00
_cell.angle_beta   90.00
_cell.angle_gamma   90.00
#
_symmetry.space_group_name_H-M   'P 1'
#
loop_
_entity.id
_entity.type
_entity.pdbx_description
1 polymer ?
#
loop_
_entity_poly.entity_id
_entity_poly.type
_entity_poly.pdbx_seq_one_letter_code
_entity_poly.pdbx_strand_id
1 'polypeptide(L)'
;MANDFIRKTKASVTTSTGTSGDAIYTVPSSGAAMECICIGIYLSNKTNTGVTASVFLDTEEGSSTDVYLVKDATVPAGAALEVISGGKLVLMGDGSNNDVVKLSCSTASSLDATISILQDV
;
A
#
# COMPACT_ATOMS: atom_id res chain seq x y z
N MET A 1 2.96 2.71 -24.42
CA MET A 1 3.51 2.64 -23.12
C MET A 1 3.90 4.00 -22.59
N ALA A 2 3.31 4.44 -21.53
CA ALA A 2 3.57 5.75 -20.99
C ALA A 2 3.99 5.64 -19.53
N ASN A 3 4.97 6.43 -19.13
CA ASN A 3 5.34 6.53 -17.73
C ASN A 3 4.35 7.48 -17.06
N ASP A 4 3.38 6.93 -16.37
CA ASP A 4 2.32 7.71 -15.77
C ASP A 4 2.52 7.85 -14.27
N PHE A 5 2.45 9.08 -13.78
CA PHE A 5 2.38 9.30 -12.35
C PHE A 5 0.95 9.08 -11.88
N ILE A 6 0.78 8.19 -10.93
CA ILE A 6 -0.52 7.80 -10.40
C ILE A 6 -0.53 8.05 -8.90
N ARG A 7 -1.64 8.56 -8.39
CA ARG A 7 -1.87 8.67 -6.95
C ARG A 7 -3.16 7.94 -6.62
N LYS A 8 -3.10 7.11 -5.59
CA LYS A 8 -4.28 6.46 -5.04
C LYS A 8 -4.43 6.84 -3.58
N THR A 9 -5.65 6.90 -3.12
CA THR A 9 -5.95 7.23 -1.73
C THR A 9 -6.93 6.23 -1.16
N LYS A 10 -6.88 6.06 0.15
CA LYS A 10 -7.85 5.25 0.88
C LYS A 10 -8.20 5.98 2.16
N ALA A 11 -9.44 6.40 2.28
CA ALA A 11 -9.95 7.00 3.50
C ALA A 11 -10.42 5.88 4.43
N SER A 12 -10.18 6.05 5.72
CA SER A 12 -10.71 5.16 6.76
C SER A 12 -10.29 3.69 6.56
N VAL A 13 -9.00 3.46 6.72
CA VAL A 13 -8.38 2.14 6.55
C VAL A 13 -9.03 1.11 7.49
N THR A 14 -9.22 -0.11 6.99
CA THR A 14 -9.85 -1.20 7.73
C THR A 14 -8.96 -1.78 8.82
N THR A 15 -9.57 -2.52 9.75
CA THR A 15 -8.83 -3.31 10.74
C THR A 15 -8.55 -4.73 10.25
N SER A 16 -9.11 -5.14 9.13
CA SER A 16 -8.91 -6.48 8.58
C SER A 16 -7.52 -6.64 7.98
N THR A 17 -7.03 -7.87 7.98
CA THR A 17 -5.72 -8.21 7.42
C THR A 17 -5.86 -9.30 6.35
N GLY A 18 -4.74 -9.69 5.76
CA GLY A 18 -4.73 -10.73 4.73
C GLY A 18 -5.53 -10.32 3.52
N THR A 19 -6.32 -11.24 2.98
CA THR A 19 -7.12 -10.96 1.78
C THR A 19 -8.18 -9.92 2.01
N SER A 20 -8.56 -9.67 3.27
CA SER A 20 -9.56 -8.67 3.63
C SER A 20 -8.97 -7.29 3.92
N GLY A 21 -7.65 -7.14 3.86
CA GLY A 21 -7.01 -5.83 4.03
C GLY A 21 -7.39 -4.90 2.89
N ASP A 22 -7.32 -3.60 3.15
CA ASP A 22 -7.63 -2.59 2.13
C ASP A 22 -6.57 -2.55 1.06
N ALA A 23 -6.94 -2.82 -0.20
CA ALA A 23 -6.05 -2.67 -1.33
C ALA A 23 -6.02 -1.19 -1.74
N ILE A 24 -4.86 -0.55 -1.63
CA ILE A 24 -4.71 0.83 -2.08
C ILE A 24 -4.20 0.91 -3.52
N TYR A 25 -3.43 -0.07 -3.96
CA TYR A 25 -2.94 -0.12 -5.33
C TYR A 25 -2.76 -1.56 -5.78
N THR A 26 -3.24 -1.85 -6.97
CA THR A 26 -3.04 -3.13 -7.66
C THR A 26 -2.35 -2.84 -8.97
N VAL A 27 -1.23 -3.52 -9.23
CA VAL A 27 -0.57 -3.42 -10.53
C VAL A 27 -1.55 -3.88 -11.61
N PRO A 28 -1.79 -3.08 -12.66
CA PRO A 28 -2.80 -3.42 -13.66
C PRO A 28 -2.50 -4.73 -14.37
N SER A 29 -3.57 -5.49 -14.64
CA SER A 29 -3.48 -6.74 -15.39
C SER A 29 -3.85 -6.44 -16.83
N SER A 30 -2.85 -6.36 -17.70
CA SER A 30 -3.06 -6.02 -19.10
C SER A 30 -2.76 -7.19 -20.04
N GLY A 31 -2.55 -8.38 -19.49
CA GLY A 31 -2.14 -9.54 -20.28
C GLY A 31 -0.65 -9.59 -20.57
N ALA A 32 0.10 -8.61 -20.09
CA ALA A 32 1.55 -8.54 -20.25
C ALA A 32 2.18 -8.12 -18.92
N ALA A 33 3.45 -8.46 -18.77
CA ALA A 33 4.19 -8.05 -17.57
C ALA A 33 4.27 -6.53 -17.49
N MET A 34 4.21 -6.01 -16.26
CA MET A 34 4.31 -4.58 -16.02
C MET A 34 5.15 -4.33 -14.78
N GLU A 35 5.98 -3.31 -14.82
CA GLU A 35 6.76 -2.87 -13.66
C GLU A 35 6.35 -1.46 -13.30
N CYS A 36 6.18 -1.22 -12.00
CA CYS A 36 5.82 0.09 -11.46
C CYS A 36 6.77 0.41 -10.32
N ILE A 37 6.91 1.69 -10.02
CA ILE A 37 7.74 2.12 -8.89
C ILE A 37 6.86 2.89 -7.92
N CYS A 38 6.81 2.41 -6.67
CA CYS A 38 6.18 3.15 -5.59
C CYS A 38 7.19 4.15 -5.06
N ILE A 39 6.86 5.43 -5.12
CA ILE A 39 7.74 6.51 -4.71
C ILE A 39 7.37 7.10 -3.35
N GLY A 40 6.24 6.72 -2.80
CA GLY A 40 5.88 7.14 -1.45
C GLY A 40 4.57 6.54 -0.99
N ILE A 41 4.51 6.22 0.31
CA ILE A 41 3.28 5.81 0.98
C ILE A 41 3.19 6.58 2.29
N TYR A 42 2.08 7.27 2.51
CA TYR A 42 1.83 8.07 3.71
C TYR A 42 0.56 7.59 4.38
N LEU A 43 0.62 7.42 5.70
CA LEU A 43 -0.52 7.05 6.52
C LEU A 43 -0.73 8.15 7.54
N SER A 44 -1.91 8.76 7.55
CA SER A 44 -2.23 9.87 8.46
C SER A 44 -3.25 9.43 9.49
N ASN A 45 -2.93 9.62 10.77
CA ASN A 45 -3.87 9.38 11.85
C ASN A 45 -4.70 10.64 12.07
N LYS A 46 -5.99 10.58 11.73
CA LYS A 46 -6.89 11.72 11.83
C LYS A 46 -7.67 11.77 13.12
N THR A 47 -7.27 10.97 14.12
CA THR A 47 -7.95 10.90 15.40
C THR A 47 -7.09 11.48 16.52
N ASN A 48 -7.68 11.55 17.72
CA ASN A 48 -6.99 12.06 18.91
C ASN A 48 -6.29 10.95 19.70
N THR A 49 -6.27 9.73 19.18
CA THR A 49 -5.70 8.57 19.87
C THR A 49 -4.70 7.91 18.95
N GLY A 50 -3.55 7.47 19.49
CA GLY A 50 -2.56 6.74 18.71
C GLY A 50 -3.11 5.41 18.23
N VAL A 51 -2.70 4.99 17.04
CA VAL A 51 -3.08 3.70 16.45
C VAL A 51 -1.85 3.02 15.89
N THR A 52 -1.95 1.73 15.58
CA THR A 52 -0.90 1.04 14.86
C THR A 52 -1.34 0.78 13.43
N ALA A 53 -0.39 0.78 12.53
CA ALA A 53 -0.65 0.63 11.11
C ALA A 53 0.24 -0.45 10.51
N SER A 54 -0.29 -1.15 9.51
CA SER A 54 0.46 -2.15 8.76
C SER A 54 0.30 -1.89 7.27
N VAL A 55 1.39 -2.05 6.53
CA VAL A 55 1.38 -2.03 5.06
C VAL A 55 2.04 -3.31 4.60
N PHE A 56 1.39 -4.02 3.72
CA PHE A 56 1.90 -5.31 3.25
C PHE A 56 1.62 -5.52 1.77
N LEU A 57 2.42 -6.41 1.17
CA LEU A 57 2.28 -6.77 -0.23
C LEU A 57 1.68 -8.17 -0.34
N ASP A 58 0.67 -8.29 -1.19
CA ASP A 58 0.23 -9.58 -1.71
C ASP A 58 0.96 -9.73 -3.04
N THR A 59 2.03 -10.52 -3.06
CA THR A 59 2.97 -10.48 -4.17
C THR A 59 2.55 -11.33 -5.36
N GLU A 60 3.05 -10.94 -6.54
CA GLU A 60 2.82 -11.68 -7.78
C GLU A 60 3.63 -12.99 -7.84
N GLU A 61 4.53 -13.22 -6.88
CA GLU A 61 5.43 -14.36 -6.92
C GLU A 61 4.77 -15.70 -6.62
N GLY A 62 3.45 -15.74 -6.71
CA GLY A 62 2.71 -16.99 -6.66
C GLY A 62 2.49 -17.56 -5.28
N SER A 63 2.97 -16.90 -4.27
CA SER A 63 2.70 -17.24 -2.89
C SER A 63 1.52 -16.40 -2.41
N SER A 64 0.59 -17.02 -1.68
CA SER A 64 -0.46 -16.24 -1.04
C SER A 64 -0.02 -15.67 0.30
N THR A 65 1.27 -15.59 0.54
CA THR A 65 1.83 -15.07 1.78
C THR A 65 2.02 -13.57 1.67
N ASP A 66 1.46 -12.82 2.62
CA ASP A 66 1.66 -11.39 2.69
C ASP A 66 3.08 -11.07 3.13
N VAL A 67 3.68 -10.09 2.47
CA VAL A 67 5.01 -9.59 2.83
C VAL A 67 4.82 -8.21 3.44
N TYR A 68 5.18 -8.03 4.69
CA TYR A 68 4.98 -6.76 5.38
C TYR A 68 6.10 -5.78 5.09
N LEU A 69 5.73 -4.56 4.75
CA LEU A 69 6.65 -3.43 4.67
C LEU A 69 6.81 -2.81 6.05
N VAL A 70 5.70 -2.64 6.76
CA VAL A 70 5.66 -2.32 8.19
C VAL A 70 4.53 -3.12 8.81
N LYS A 71 4.73 -3.53 10.06
CA LYS A 71 3.72 -4.25 10.80
C LYS A 71 3.55 -3.60 12.17
N ASP A 72 2.31 -3.21 12.48
CA ASP A 72 1.94 -2.62 13.76
C ASP A 72 2.83 -1.44 14.17
N ALA A 73 3.16 -0.59 13.19
CA ALA A 73 3.93 0.62 13.46
C ALA A 73 3.03 1.67 14.10
N THR A 74 3.50 2.29 15.17
CA THR A 74 2.72 3.30 15.88
C THR A 74 2.60 4.58 15.08
N VAL A 75 1.38 5.08 14.92
CA VAL A 75 1.11 6.39 14.34
C VAL A 75 0.45 7.24 15.43
N PRO A 76 1.17 8.19 16.01
CA PRO A 76 0.60 9.04 17.07
C PRO A 76 -0.60 9.83 16.60
N ALA A 77 -1.41 10.29 17.56
CA ALA A 77 -2.58 11.10 17.25
C ALA A 77 -2.19 12.32 16.42
N GLY A 78 -2.93 12.54 15.32
CA GLY A 78 -2.70 13.69 14.46
C GLY A 78 -1.40 13.68 13.65
N ALA A 79 -0.65 12.58 13.71
CA ALA A 79 0.64 12.47 12.99
C ALA A 79 0.51 11.60 11.75
N ALA A 80 1.56 11.57 10.95
CA ALA A 80 1.64 10.74 9.76
C ALA A 80 2.87 9.83 9.82
N LEU A 81 2.74 8.66 9.21
CA LEU A 81 3.85 7.72 9.03
C LEU A 81 4.19 7.66 7.56
N GLU A 82 5.46 7.91 7.24
CA GLU A 82 5.95 7.76 5.88
C GLU A 82 6.62 6.40 5.77
N VAL A 83 6.01 5.49 5.01
CA VAL A 83 6.46 4.11 4.91
C VAL A 83 7.63 3.97 3.94
N ILE A 84 7.53 4.63 2.78
CA ILE A 84 8.60 4.65 1.77
C ILE A 84 9.20 6.04 1.81
N SER A 85 10.41 6.15 2.34
CA SER A 85 11.10 7.44 2.49
C SER A 85 12.50 7.32 1.94
N GLY A 86 12.76 8.04 0.86
CA GLY A 86 14.08 8.08 0.25
C GLY A 86 14.45 6.84 -0.56
N GLY A 87 13.68 5.78 -0.47
CA GLY A 87 13.85 4.56 -1.25
C GLY A 87 12.76 4.43 -2.30
N LYS A 88 12.79 3.32 -3.00
CA LYS A 88 11.77 3.00 -3.98
C LYS A 88 11.38 1.55 -3.82
N LEU A 89 10.10 1.26 -4.02
CA LEU A 89 9.60 -0.09 -4.00
C LEU A 89 9.15 -0.47 -5.41
N VAL A 90 9.73 -1.53 -5.95
CA VAL A 90 9.32 -2.02 -7.25
C VAL A 90 8.09 -2.91 -7.08
N LEU A 91 7.05 -2.62 -7.83
CA LEU A 91 5.82 -3.40 -7.88
C LEU A 91 5.72 -4.04 -9.24
N MET A 92 5.38 -5.31 -9.29
CA MET A 92 5.45 -6.08 -10.51
C MET A 92 4.17 -6.86 -10.76
N GLY A 93 3.90 -7.14 -12.02
CA GLY A 93 2.87 -8.06 -12.46
C GLY A 93 3.38 -8.84 -13.64
N ASP A 94 2.97 -10.10 -13.76
CA ASP A 94 3.39 -10.96 -14.88
C ASP A 94 2.32 -11.09 -15.96
N GLY A 95 1.27 -10.30 -15.87
CA GLY A 95 0.13 -10.37 -16.79
C GLY A 95 -1.02 -11.22 -16.27
N SER A 96 -0.76 -12.08 -15.29
CA SER A 96 -1.77 -12.93 -14.66
C SER A 96 -1.83 -12.72 -13.15
N ASN A 97 -0.66 -12.61 -12.52
CA ASN A 97 -0.55 -12.35 -11.08
C ASN A 97 0.09 -10.98 -10.90
N ASN A 98 -0.45 -10.19 -10.01
CA ASN A 98 -0.02 -8.80 -9.84
C ASN A 98 0.18 -8.48 -8.38
N ASP A 99 1.17 -7.65 -8.09
CA ASP A 99 1.39 -7.15 -6.73
C ASP A 99 0.22 -6.26 -6.32
N VAL A 100 -0.22 -6.42 -5.08
CA VAL A 100 -1.23 -5.57 -4.48
C VAL A 100 -0.67 -5.00 -3.19
N VAL A 101 -0.74 -3.68 -3.03
CA VAL A 101 -0.36 -3.01 -1.78
C VAL A 101 -1.60 -2.90 -0.91
N LYS A 102 -1.54 -3.49 0.26
CA LYS A 102 -2.68 -3.53 1.19
C LYS A 102 -2.34 -2.86 2.52
N LEU A 103 -3.37 -2.41 3.19
CA LEU A 103 -3.28 -1.64 4.42
C LEU A 103 -4.18 -2.22 5.49
N SER A 104 -3.79 -2.02 6.74
CA SER A 104 -4.63 -2.34 7.88
C SER A 104 -4.21 -1.48 9.07
N CYS A 105 -5.11 -1.30 10.02
CA CYS A 105 -4.80 -0.54 11.24
C CYS A 105 -5.54 -1.13 12.44
N SER A 106 -5.15 -0.70 13.64
CA SER A 106 -5.70 -1.24 14.88
C SER A 106 -7.09 -0.73 15.22
N THR A 107 -7.49 0.42 14.65
CA THR A 107 -8.78 1.04 14.96
C THR A 107 -9.41 1.50 13.66
N ALA A 108 -10.63 1.06 13.39
CA ALA A 108 -11.35 1.41 12.18
C ALA A 108 -11.55 2.93 12.06
N SER A 109 -11.51 3.43 10.83
CA SER A 109 -11.79 4.83 10.50
C SER A 109 -10.81 5.82 11.12
N SER A 110 -9.62 5.39 11.47
CA SER A 110 -8.63 6.27 12.10
C SER A 110 -7.50 6.71 11.17
N LEU A 111 -7.21 5.94 10.12
CA LEU A 111 -6.13 6.26 9.18
C LEU A 111 -6.66 6.56 7.80
N ASP A 112 -6.06 7.57 7.17
CA ASP A 112 -6.17 7.80 5.74
C ASP A 112 -4.82 7.52 5.11
N ALA A 113 -4.82 6.99 3.91
CA ALA A 113 -3.58 6.59 3.23
C ALA A 113 -3.49 7.21 1.84
N THR A 114 -2.27 7.51 1.43
CA THR A 114 -1.97 8.02 0.09
C THR A 114 -0.75 7.29 -0.44
N ILE A 115 -0.82 6.83 -1.67
CA ILE A 115 0.31 6.18 -2.35
C ILE A 115 0.58 6.90 -3.66
N SER A 116 1.85 7.08 -3.97
CA SER A 116 2.31 7.68 -5.23
C SER A 116 3.09 6.64 -6.02
N ILE A 117 2.72 6.47 -7.27
CA ILE A 117 3.24 5.41 -8.14
C ILE A 117 3.69 6.02 -9.46
N LEU A 118 4.83 5.57 -9.97
CA LEU A 118 5.19 5.75 -11.37
C LEU A 118 4.88 4.43 -12.06
N GLN A 119 3.87 4.42 -12.91
CA GLN A 119 3.31 3.22 -13.50
C GLN A 119 3.89 2.96 -14.88
N ASP A 120 4.13 1.69 -15.16
CA ASP A 120 4.56 1.23 -16.48
C ASP A 120 5.90 1.82 -16.91
N VAL A 121 6.91 1.63 -16.08
CA VAL A 121 8.28 2.10 -16.37
C VAL A 121 9.08 1.08 -17.16
#